data_3aa2bbc0d1f830474e46e4258637e4a2
#
_entry.id   3aa2bbc0d1f830474e46e4258637e4a2
#
_cell.length_a   1.000
_cell.length_b   1.000
_cell.length_c   1.000
_cell.angle_alpha   90.00
_cell.angle_beta   90.00
_cell.angle_gamma   90.00
#
_symmetry.space_group_name_H-M   'P 1'
#
loop_
_entity.id
_entity.type
_entity.pdbx_description
1 polymer ?
#
loop_
_entity_poly.entity_id
_entity_poly.type
_entity_poly.pdbx_seq_one_letter_code
_entity_poly.pdbx_strand_id
1 'polypeptide(L)'
;MYKLFYAEGSASMGIRVLLEELRVPYELIKSTIDMNEARPSEQIEINPNGWIPVLIGDESIYEAAAITIYLCDKHSSVGLAPKAEQNTRGLYLQTLVYFSNSVQNAFQLTYYPDRFSHDTDGFESASKRGIS
;
A
#
# COMPACT_ATOMS: atom_id res chain seq x y z
N MET A 1 -14.42 -4.57 -13.15
CA MET A 1 -12.98 -4.86 -13.34
C MET A 1 -12.18 -3.80 -12.58
N TYR A 2 -11.23 -4.24 -11.76
CA TYR A 2 -10.36 -3.32 -11.01
C TYR A 2 -9.22 -2.79 -11.88
N LYS A 3 -8.71 -1.58 -11.55
CA LYS A 3 -7.44 -1.06 -12.07
C LYS A 3 -6.53 -0.76 -10.90
N LEU A 4 -5.28 -1.23 -10.96
CA LEU A 4 -4.27 -1.01 -9.92
C LEU A 4 -3.09 -0.23 -10.48
N PHE A 5 -2.83 0.96 -9.94
CA PHE A 5 -1.57 1.66 -10.17
C PHE A 5 -0.45 0.93 -9.45
N TYR A 6 0.54 0.49 -10.23
CA TYR A 6 1.52 -0.49 -9.83
C TYR A 6 2.95 -0.09 -10.22
N ALA A 7 3.88 -0.37 -9.32
CA ALA A 7 5.31 -0.39 -9.61
C ALA A 7 5.98 -1.54 -8.87
N GLU A 8 6.97 -2.17 -9.49
CA GLU A 8 7.78 -3.20 -8.85
C GLU A 8 8.54 -2.65 -7.64
N GLY A 9 8.73 -3.49 -6.63
CA GLY A 9 9.40 -3.09 -5.38
C GLY A 9 8.58 -2.17 -4.46
N SER A 10 7.29 -1.99 -4.72
CA SER A 10 6.41 -1.13 -3.93
C SER A 10 5.33 -1.92 -3.17
N ALA A 11 4.62 -1.24 -2.27
CA ALA A 11 3.47 -1.81 -1.56
C ALA A 11 2.33 -2.29 -2.49
N SER A 12 2.30 -1.82 -3.74
CA SER A 12 1.32 -2.28 -4.73
C SER A 12 1.47 -3.76 -5.10
N MET A 13 2.65 -4.36 -4.88
CA MET A 13 2.87 -5.80 -5.11
C MET A 13 1.95 -6.66 -4.22
N GLY A 14 1.78 -6.28 -2.96
CA GLY A 14 0.88 -6.99 -2.03
C GLY A 14 -0.57 -6.93 -2.50
N ILE A 15 -1.02 -5.80 -3.02
CA ILE A 15 -2.38 -5.66 -3.56
C ILE A 15 -2.56 -6.49 -4.84
N ARG A 16 -1.54 -6.55 -5.69
CA ARG A 16 -1.57 -7.43 -6.87
C ARG A 16 -1.73 -8.89 -6.46
N VAL A 17 -0.93 -9.37 -5.50
CA VAL A 17 -1.06 -10.74 -4.97
C VAL A 17 -2.47 -10.99 -4.43
N LEU A 18 -3.03 -10.02 -3.69
CA LEU A 18 -4.38 -10.13 -3.17
C LEU A 18 -5.44 -10.27 -4.28
N LEU A 19 -5.34 -9.48 -5.35
CA LEU A 19 -6.25 -9.56 -6.50
C LEU A 19 -6.18 -10.93 -7.19
N GLU A 20 -4.98 -11.52 -7.30
CA GLU A 20 -4.78 -12.87 -7.82
C GLU A 20 -5.44 -13.93 -6.90
N GLU A 21 -5.22 -13.85 -5.59
CA GLU A 21 -5.82 -14.77 -4.62
C GLU A 21 -7.37 -14.68 -4.61
N LEU A 22 -7.90 -13.49 -4.78
CA LEU A 22 -9.34 -13.26 -4.91
C LEU A 22 -9.90 -13.73 -6.26
N ARG A 23 -9.04 -14.00 -7.25
CA ARG A 23 -9.41 -14.40 -8.63
C ARG A 23 -10.37 -13.43 -9.29
N VAL A 24 -10.17 -12.15 -9.07
CA VAL A 24 -10.98 -11.07 -9.66
C VAL A 24 -10.27 -10.47 -10.87
N PRO A 25 -10.99 -10.06 -11.92
CA PRO A 25 -10.37 -9.43 -13.09
C PRO A 25 -9.86 -8.04 -12.75
N TYR A 26 -8.60 -7.77 -13.14
CA TYR A 26 -7.98 -6.48 -12.94
C TYR A 26 -7.01 -6.12 -14.08
N GLU A 27 -6.68 -4.85 -14.17
CA GLU A 27 -5.68 -4.27 -15.07
C GLU A 27 -4.59 -3.58 -14.25
N LEU A 28 -3.33 -3.73 -14.66
CA LEU A 28 -2.20 -3.00 -14.09
C LEU A 28 -1.94 -1.73 -14.88
N ILE A 29 -1.93 -0.59 -14.21
CA ILE A 29 -1.49 0.69 -14.76
C ILE A 29 -0.10 0.98 -14.22
N LYS A 30 0.88 1.08 -15.13
CA LYS A 30 2.26 1.34 -14.74
C LYS A 30 2.38 2.69 -14.04
N SER A 31 3.05 2.68 -12.90
CA SER A 31 3.45 3.86 -12.13
C SER A 31 4.91 3.73 -11.69
N THR A 32 5.38 4.64 -10.84
CA THR A 32 6.77 4.68 -10.36
C THR A 32 6.84 5.02 -8.88
N ILE A 33 7.91 4.56 -8.24
CA ILE A 33 8.33 4.99 -6.89
C ILE A 33 9.48 6.00 -6.93
N ASP A 34 10.04 6.27 -8.11
CA ASP A 34 11.08 7.28 -8.28
C ASP A 34 10.48 8.68 -8.11
N MET A 35 11.06 9.47 -7.22
CA MET A 35 10.60 10.84 -6.93
C MET A 35 10.82 11.80 -8.09
N ASN A 36 11.73 11.47 -9.02
CA ASN A 36 12.07 12.30 -10.18
C ASN A 36 11.22 11.98 -11.42
N GLU A 37 10.44 10.90 -11.39
CA GLU A 37 9.59 10.50 -12.50
C GLU A 37 8.16 11.01 -12.34
N ALA A 38 7.56 11.43 -13.44
CA ALA A 38 6.17 11.85 -13.47
C ALA A 38 5.23 10.63 -13.24
N ARG A 39 4.21 10.84 -12.43
CA ARG A 39 3.16 9.84 -12.18
C ARG A 39 1.98 10.06 -13.11
N PRO A 40 1.20 9.01 -13.42
CA PRO A 40 -0.04 9.17 -14.17
C PRO A 40 -0.96 10.23 -13.56
N SER A 41 -1.53 11.10 -14.40
CA SER A 41 -2.41 12.20 -13.92
C SER A 41 -3.61 11.67 -13.15
N GLU A 42 -4.24 10.61 -13.62
CA GLU A 42 -5.37 9.96 -12.94
C GLU A 42 -5.00 9.47 -11.53
N GLN A 43 -3.76 8.98 -11.33
CA GLN A 43 -3.25 8.61 -10.00
C GLN A 43 -3.18 9.83 -9.07
N ILE A 44 -2.66 10.95 -9.57
CA ILE A 44 -2.50 12.20 -8.78
C ILE A 44 -3.86 12.81 -8.44
N GLU A 45 -4.84 12.73 -9.34
CA GLU A 45 -6.21 13.18 -9.08
C GLU A 45 -6.85 12.41 -7.91
N ILE A 46 -6.61 11.10 -7.82
CA ILE A 46 -7.13 10.26 -6.75
C ILE A 46 -6.31 10.40 -5.45
N ASN A 47 -4.99 10.36 -5.57
CA ASN A 47 -4.06 10.49 -4.46
C ASN A 47 -3.04 11.61 -4.72
N PRO A 48 -3.31 12.85 -4.28
CA PRO A 48 -2.42 13.98 -4.51
C PRO A 48 -1.01 13.81 -3.94
N ASN A 49 -0.81 12.92 -2.95
CA ASN A 49 0.52 12.59 -2.43
C ASN A 49 1.37 11.81 -3.45
N GLY A 50 0.76 11.27 -4.51
CA GLY A 50 1.45 10.54 -5.57
C GLY A 50 1.96 9.15 -5.20
N TRP A 51 1.58 8.62 -4.03
CA TRP A 51 1.98 7.28 -3.61
C TRP A 51 1.12 6.18 -4.22
N ILE A 52 1.67 4.98 -4.30
CA ILE A 52 0.99 3.74 -4.68
C ILE A 52 1.04 2.75 -3.50
N PRO A 53 0.04 1.83 -3.41
CA PRO A 53 -1.02 1.52 -4.39
C PRO A 53 -2.15 2.56 -4.44
N VAL A 54 -2.77 2.65 -5.62
CA VAL A 54 -4.10 3.25 -5.82
C VAL A 54 -4.93 2.22 -6.58
N LEU A 55 -6.12 1.93 -6.09
CA LEU A 55 -7.06 1.00 -6.69
C LEU A 55 -8.28 1.78 -7.20
N ILE A 56 -8.69 1.51 -8.44
CA ILE A 56 -9.96 1.96 -9.00
C ILE A 56 -10.87 0.73 -9.13
N GLY A 57 -12.08 0.84 -8.59
CA GLY A 57 -13.15 -0.13 -8.69
C GLY A 57 -14.49 0.60 -8.74
N ASP A 58 -15.45 0.18 -7.91
CA ASP A 58 -16.69 0.97 -7.68
C ASP A 58 -16.36 2.26 -6.92
N GLU A 59 -15.31 2.23 -6.14
CA GLU A 59 -14.70 3.39 -5.46
C GLU A 59 -13.22 3.45 -5.83
N SER A 60 -12.63 4.65 -5.76
CA SER A 60 -11.20 4.85 -5.89
C SER A 60 -10.59 4.96 -4.49
N ILE A 61 -9.62 4.09 -4.18
CA ILE A 61 -9.06 3.93 -2.85
C ILE A 61 -7.54 3.91 -2.92
N TYR A 62 -6.88 4.56 -1.98
CA TYR A 62 -5.45 4.42 -1.73
C TYR A 62 -5.22 3.98 -0.27
N GLU A 63 -3.98 3.73 0.15
CA GLU A 63 -3.53 3.04 1.36
C GLU A 63 -3.69 1.51 1.27
N ALA A 64 -2.55 0.80 1.30
CA ALA A 64 -2.52 -0.66 1.12
C ALA A 64 -3.40 -1.42 2.11
N ALA A 65 -3.41 -1.01 3.39
CA ALA A 65 -4.26 -1.65 4.41
C ALA A 65 -5.75 -1.42 4.14
N ALA A 66 -6.14 -0.20 3.75
CA ALA A 66 -7.52 0.12 3.41
C ALA A 66 -8.00 -0.66 2.18
N ILE A 67 -7.18 -0.72 1.13
CA ILE A 67 -7.46 -1.51 -0.08
C ILE A 67 -7.62 -2.99 0.27
N THR A 68 -6.75 -3.53 1.14
CA THR A 68 -6.82 -4.92 1.57
C THR A 68 -8.13 -5.22 2.29
N ILE A 69 -8.53 -4.38 3.24
CA ILE A 69 -9.80 -4.54 3.98
C ILE A 69 -10.98 -4.47 3.02
N TYR A 70 -11.02 -3.45 2.17
CA TYR A 70 -12.09 -3.24 1.20
C TYR A 70 -12.27 -4.45 0.26
N LEU A 71 -11.18 -4.93 -0.33
CA LEU A 71 -11.24 -6.07 -1.25
C LEU A 71 -11.66 -7.36 -0.55
N CYS A 72 -11.12 -7.63 0.65
CA CYS A 72 -11.48 -8.82 1.42
C CYS A 72 -12.94 -8.80 1.90
N ASP A 73 -13.45 -7.64 2.28
CA ASP A 73 -14.85 -7.49 2.70
C ASP A 73 -15.80 -7.62 1.49
N LYS A 74 -15.45 -7.00 0.36
CA LYS A 74 -16.25 -7.08 -0.87
C LYS A 74 -16.31 -8.48 -1.47
N HIS A 75 -15.22 -9.24 -1.31
CA HIS A 75 -15.10 -10.62 -1.78
C HIS A 75 -15.06 -11.63 -0.61
N SER A 76 -15.85 -11.39 0.43
CA SER A 76 -15.85 -12.15 1.68
C SER A 76 -16.11 -13.65 1.53
N SER A 77 -16.74 -14.08 0.44
CA SER A 77 -16.97 -15.50 0.11
C SER A 77 -15.69 -16.29 -0.14
N VAL A 78 -14.58 -15.62 -0.50
CA VAL A 78 -13.27 -16.27 -0.70
C VAL A 78 -12.61 -16.65 0.64
N GLY A 79 -12.96 -15.96 1.73
CA GLY A 79 -12.54 -16.32 3.08
C GLY A 79 -11.09 -15.94 3.44
N LEU A 80 -10.48 -14.94 2.76
CA LEU A 80 -9.11 -14.48 3.04
C LEU A 80 -9.00 -13.64 4.31
N ALA A 81 -10.10 -13.06 4.79
CA ALA A 81 -10.12 -12.26 6.01
C ALA A 81 -11.28 -12.68 6.92
N PRO A 82 -11.13 -12.52 8.24
CA PRO A 82 -12.24 -12.76 9.16
C PRO A 82 -13.36 -11.75 8.91
N LYS A 83 -14.61 -12.21 8.99
CA LYS A 83 -15.80 -11.35 8.90
C LYS A 83 -15.89 -10.42 10.12
N ALA A 84 -16.67 -9.34 9.98
CA ALA A 84 -16.77 -8.30 11.01
C ALA A 84 -17.23 -8.82 12.39
N GLU A 85 -18.07 -9.84 12.41
CA GLU A 85 -18.60 -10.46 13.63
C GLU A 85 -17.69 -11.53 14.26
N GLN A 86 -16.59 -11.91 13.61
CA GLN A 86 -15.67 -12.93 14.11
C GLN A 86 -14.70 -12.36 15.15
N ASN A 87 -14.41 -13.13 16.20
CA ASN A 87 -13.54 -12.71 17.31
C ASN A 87 -12.10 -12.35 16.88
N THR A 88 -11.64 -12.86 15.75
CA THR A 88 -10.30 -12.59 15.19
C THR A 88 -10.24 -11.30 14.35
N ARG A 89 -11.37 -10.64 14.10
CA ARG A 89 -11.42 -9.41 13.29
C ARG A 89 -10.56 -8.29 13.84
N GLY A 90 -10.58 -8.09 15.17
CA GLY A 90 -9.75 -7.06 15.81
C GLY A 90 -8.25 -7.29 15.61
N LEU A 91 -7.78 -8.54 15.77
CA LEU A 91 -6.38 -8.90 15.55
C LEU A 91 -5.97 -8.70 14.07
N TYR A 92 -6.84 -9.07 13.14
CA TYR A 92 -6.62 -8.84 11.72
C TYR A 92 -6.42 -7.36 11.40
N LEU A 93 -7.32 -6.48 11.86
CA LEU A 93 -7.22 -5.04 11.64
C LEU A 93 -5.97 -4.45 12.29
N GLN A 94 -5.69 -4.83 13.55
CA GLN A 94 -4.48 -4.41 14.26
C GLN A 94 -3.22 -4.78 13.49
N THR A 95 -3.14 -6.01 12.97
CA THR A 95 -1.98 -6.51 12.24
C THR A 95 -1.76 -5.73 10.94
N LEU A 96 -2.82 -5.50 10.16
CA LEU A 96 -2.74 -4.70 8.92
C LEU A 96 -2.27 -3.27 9.19
N VAL A 97 -2.85 -2.60 10.19
CA VAL A 97 -2.47 -1.22 10.55
C VAL A 97 -1.05 -1.19 11.11
N TYR A 98 -0.65 -2.16 11.92
CA TYR A 98 0.73 -2.26 12.42
C TYR A 98 1.74 -2.40 11.28
N PHE A 99 1.49 -3.28 10.32
CA PHE A 99 2.38 -3.42 9.16
C PHE A 99 2.45 -2.15 8.31
N SER A 100 1.33 -1.52 8.02
CA SER A 100 1.31 -0.32 7.16
C SER A 100 1.85 0.92 7.86
N ASN A 101 1.58 1.10 9.15
CA ASN A 101 1.94 2.32 9.88
C ASN A 101 3.28 2.24 10.61
N SER A 102 3.66 1.08 11.14
CA SER A 102 4.90 0.93 11.91
C SER A 102 6.02 0.28 11.10
N VAL A 103 5.77 -0.92 10.58
CA VAL A 103 6.81 -1.69 9.87
C VAL A 103 7.22 -1.01 8.57
N GLN A 104 6.25 -0.57 7.77
CA GLN A 104 6.54 0.08 6.49
C GLN A 104 7.22 1.43 6.68
N ASN A 105 6.87 2.21 7.69
CA ASN A 105 7.56 3.47 8.00
C ASN A 105 8.99 3.23 8.46
N ALA A 106 9.24 2.22 9.31
CA ALA A 106 10.59 1.83 9.70
C ALA A 106 11.43 1.41 8.49
N PHE A 107 10.85 0.64 7.57
CA PHE A 107 11.47 0.27 6.31
C PHE A 107 11.81 1.49 5.45
N GLN A 108 10.90 2.44 5.30
CA GLN A 108 11.15 3.66 4.54
C GLN A 108 12.26 4.52 5.15
N LEU A 109 12.29 4.69 6.47
CA LEU A 109 13.37 5.40 7.15
C LEU A 109 14.74 4.75 6.90
N THR A 110 14.78 3.41 6.87
CA THR A 110 16.02 2.65 6.69
C THR A 110 16.54 2.73 5.26
N TYR A 111 15.70 2.51 4.28
CA TYR A 111 16.11 2.32 2.89
C TYR A 111 15.91 3.55 2.00
N TYR A 112 15.13 4.53 2.44
CA TYR A 112 14.84 5.78 1.72
C TYR A 112 14.97 7.00 2.61
N PRO A 113 16.12 7.17 3.31
CA PRO A 113 16.31 8.25 4.28
C PRO A 113 16.26 9.65 3.65
N ASP A 114 16.55 9.76 2.35
CA ASP A 114 16.43 10.97 1.54
C ASP A 114 15.02 11.57 1.51
N ARG A 115 14.00 10.76 1.77
CA ARG A 115 12.60 11.22 1.88
C ARG A 115 12.31 11.96 3.19
N PHE A 116 13.18 11.85 4.19
CA PHE A 116 12.98 12.36 5.54
C PHE A 116 14.00 13.42 5.96
N SER A 117 15.03 13.65 5.15
CA SER A 117 16.05 14.68 5.39
C SER A 117 16.57 15.22 4.07
N HIS A 118 17.10 16.45 4.11
CA HIS A 118 17.73 17.13 2.99
C HIS A 118 19.26 17.11 3.05
N ASP A 119 19.85 16.60 4.13
CA ASP A 119 21.30 16.51 4.31
C ASP A 119 21.74 15.07 4.61
N THR A 120 23.03 14.78 4.36
CA THR A 120 23.60 13.44 4.50
C THR A 120 23.68 12.98 5.96
N ASP A 121 23.87 13.88 6.91
CA ASP A 121 23.89 13.55 8.35
C ASP A 121 22.48 13.15 8.80
N GLY A 122 21.46 13.81 8.26
CA GLY A 122 20.06 13.44 8.45
C GLY A 122 19.71 12.07 7.88
N PHE A 123 20.31 11.66 6.76
CA PHE A 123 20.11 10.33 6.17
C PHE A 123 20.57 9.22 7.11
N GLU A 124 21.76 9.36 7.70
CA GLU A 124 22.28 8.38 8.66
C GLU A 124 21.40 8.29 9.91
N SER A 125 20.96 9.42 10.43
CA SER A 125 20.06 9.49 11.58
C SER A 125 18.69 8.86 11.29
N ALA A 126 18.09 9.12 10.13
CA ALA A 126 16.82 8.55 9.71
C ALA A 126 16.93 7.03 9.54
N SER A 127 17.99 6.56 8.88
CA SER A 127 18.23 5.13 8.66
C SER A 127 18.38 4.38 9.98
N LYS A 128 19.13 4.91 10.93
CA LYS A 128 19.30 4.31 12.27
C LYS A 128 17.98 4.19 13.04
N ARG A 129 17.08 5.17 12.91
CA ARG A 129 15.74 5.11 13.53
C ARG A 129 14.85 4.02 12.93
N GLY A 130 15.01 3.74 11.66
CA GLY A 130 14.23 2.67 11.00
C GLY A 130 14.63 1.27 11.46
N ILE A 131 15.87 1.09 11.95
CA ILE A 131 16.40 -0.19 12.44
C ILE A 131 16.09 -0.41 13.93
N SER A 132 15.93 0.65 14.68
CA SER A 132 15.66 0.59 16.14
C SER A 132 14.18 0.29 16.42
#